data_20b9c977b85f1e532a1d234325f86f2f
#
_entry.id   20b9c977b85f1e532a1d234325f86f2f
#
_cell.length_a   1.000
_cell.length_b   1.000
_cell.length_c   1.000
_cell.angle_alpha   90.00
_cell.angle_beta   90.00
_cell.angle_gamma   90.00
#
_symmetry.space_group_name_H-M   'P 1'
#
loop_
_entity.id
_entity.type
_entity.pdbx_description
1 polymer ?
#
loop_
_entity_poly.entity_id
_entity_poly.type
_entity_poly.pdbx_seq_one_letter_code
_entity_poly.pdbx_strand_id
1 'polypeptide(L)'
;DPDFDPEARAFYYARVLEIPTPRWSTYDALKLGIPVPEDLPATIQERAFTSPIWYTPSEALLAKVRQAALTVDSLKTQGAQELSTKEIKDLIVNKRVTIKNVPTGDILNAYYRPDGKRTLMAQATFASLHGGLGGTSNPYTIEDNMLSSSFEDGSKFSSHIYRLNGKYYGAKDDEAGYVNYEVVSIE
;
A
#
# COMPACT_ATOMS: atom_id res chain seq x y z
N ASP A 1 -4.65 7.24 -13.37
CA ASP A 1 -4.58 6.32 -12.24
C ASP A 1 -3.59 6.88 -11.22
N PRO A 2 -4.04 7.40 -10.05
CA PRO A 2 -3.16 7.96 -9.04
C PRO A 2 -2.28 6.89 -8.35
N ASP A 3 -2.68 5.63 -8.42
CA ASP A 3 -1.97 4.49 -7.82
C ASP A 3 -1.14 3.72 -8.86
N PHE A 4 -0.90 4.32 -10.04
CA PHE A 4 -0.11 3.68 -11.08
C PHE A 4 1.35 3.50 -10.66
N ASP A 5 1.75 2.25 -10.54
CA ASP A 5 3.14 1.86 -10.33
C ASP A 5 3.80 1.53 -11.68
N PRO A 6 4.75 2.34 -12.16
CA PRO A 6 5.43 2.08 -13.42
C PRO A 6 6.33 0.84 -13.41
N GLU A 7 6.64 0.26 -12.26
CA GLU A 7 7.44 -0.95 -12.12
C GLU A 7 6.60 -2.22 -12.07
N ALA A 8 5.31 -2.10 -11.77
CA ALA A 8 4.41 -3.23 -11.64
C ALA A 8 3.71 -3.56 -12.97
N ARG A 9 3.46 -4.85 -13.20
CA ARG A 9 2.56 -5.26 -14.27
C ARG A 9 1.13 -4.92 -13.87
N ALA A 10 0.38 -4.32 -14.80
CA ALA A 10 -1.01 -3.97 -14.59
C ALA A 10 -1.86 -4.31 -15.81
N PHE A 11 -3.17 -4.37 -15.63
CA PHE A 11 -4.10 -4.38 -16.75
C PHE A 11 -5.27 -3.44 -16.45
N TYR A 12 -5.77 -2.81 -17.50
CA TYR A 12 -6.85 -1.86 -17.42
C TYR A 12 -7.98 -2.28 -18.34
N TYR A 13 -9.19 -2.19 -17.88
CA TYR A 13 -10.38 -2.39 -18.69
C TYR A 13 -11.50 -1.46 -18.24
N ALA A 14 -12.40 -1.11 -19.14
CA ALA A 14 -13.61 -0.40 -18.80
C ALA A 14 -14.76 -1.37 -18.65
N ARG A 15 -15.58 -1.14 -17.64
CA ARG A 15 -16.86 -1.82 -17.43
C ARG A 15 -17.98 -0.81 -17.60
N VAL A 16 -18.91 -1.10 -18.50
CA VAL A 16 -20.08 -0.29 -18.72
C VAL A 16 -21.29 -1.01 -18.14
N LEU A 17 -22.06 -0.30 -17.34
CA LEU A 17 -23.32 -0.76 -16.80
C LEU A 17 -24.43 0.03 -17.48
N GLU A 18 -25.38 -0.66 -18.09
CA GLU A 18 -26.57 -0.03 -18.62
C GLU A 18 -27.49 0.42 -17.47
N ILE A 19 -28.30 1.45 -17.72
CA ILE A 19 -29.38 1.80 -16.80
C ILE A 19 -30.38 0.62 -16.78
N PRO A 20 -30.81 0.15 -15.59
CA PRO A 20 -31.76 -0.96 -15.50
C PRO A 20 -33.01 -0.71 -16.33
N THR A 21 -33.34 -1.65 -17.22
CA THR A 21 -34.54 -1.60 -18.07
C THR A 21 -35.56 -2.65 -17.63
N PRO A 22 -36.87 -2.44 -17.81
CA PRO A 22 -37.86 -3.45 -17.48
C PRO A 22 -37.65 -4.73 -18.30
N ARG A 23 -37.80 -5.88 -17.66
CA ARG A 23 -37.77 -7.17 -18.35
C ARG A 23 -38.99 -7.34 -19.24
N TRP A 24 -38.91 -8.22 -20.24
CA TRP A 24 -40.04 -8.58 -21.08
C TRP A 24 -41.25 -9.04 -20.26
N SER A 25 -41.06 -9.79 -19.19
CA SER A 25 -42.14 -10.25 -18.28
C SER A 25 -42.87 -9.07 -17.61
N THR A 26 -42.18 -7.97 -17.31
CA THR A 26 -42.77 -6.73 -16.77
C THR A 26 -43.61 -6.03 -17.82
N TYR A 27 -43.16 -5.96 -19.07
CA TYR A 27 -43.95 -5.40 -20.19
C TYR A 27 -45.17 -6.23 -20.48
N ASP A 28 -45.07 -7.56 -20.48
CA ASP A 28 -46.20 -8.44 -20.72
C ASP A 28 -47.23 -8.36 -19.59
N ALA A 29 -46.78 -8.35 -18.33
CA ALA A 29 -47.68 -8.17 -17.20
C ALA A 29 -48.46 -6.88 -17.29
N LEU A 30 -47.79 -5.75 -17.61
CA LEU A 30 -48.45 -4.46 -17.81
C LEU A 30 -49.44 -4.49 -18.96
N LYS A 31 -49.09 -5.11 -20.09
CA LYS A 31 -49.95 -5.22 -21.28
C LYS A 31 -51.17 -6.07 -21.06
N LEU A 32 -51.05 -7.14 -20.27
CA LEU A 32 -52.10 -8.07 -19.93
C LEU A 32 -52.93 -7.63 -18.71
N GLY A 33 -52.52 -6.59 -18.00
CA GLY A 33 -53.18 -6.10 -16.80
C GLY A 33 -53.09 -7.09 -15.61
N ILE A 34 -52.02 -7.89 -15.54
CA ILE A 34 -51.78 -8.85 -14.48
C ILE A 34 -50.61 -8.40 -13.59
N PRO A 35 -50.50 -8.89 -12.36
CA PRO A 35 -49.33 -8.59 -11.50
C PRO A 35 -48.03 -9.06 -12.14
N VAL A 36 -46.93 -8.28 -11.91
CA VAL A 36 -45.57 -8.71 -12.28
C VAL A 36 -45.21 -9.94 -11.46
N PRO A 37 -44.63 -11.00 -12.04
CA PRO A 37 -44.23 -12.20 -11.31
C PRO A 37 -43.24 -11.84 -10.17
N GLU A 38 -43.54 -12.30 -8.96
CA GLU A 38 -42.70 -12.04 -7.76
C GLU A 38 -41.39 -12.85 -7.72
N ASP A 39 -41.35 -13.96 -8.45
CA ASP A 39 -40.20 -14.88 -8.55
C ASP A 39 -39.12 -14.41 -9.55
N LEU A 40 -39.40 -13.35 -10.30
CA LEU A 40 -38.50 -12.77 -11.29
C LEU A 40 -38.17 -11.30 -10.99
N PRO A 41 -36.91 -10.88 -11.16
CA PRO A 41 -36.59 -9.44 -11.09
C PRO A 41 -37.39 -8.66 -12.14
N ALA A 42 -38.00 -7.54 -11.75
CA ALA A 42 -38.78 -6.69 -12.65
C ALA A 42 -37.92 -6.00 -13.72
N THR A 43 -36.64 -5.81 -13.46
CA THR A 43 -35.66 -5.14 -14.34
C THR A 43 -34.48 -6.02 -14.65
N ILE A 44 -33.79 -5.73 -15.75
CA ILE A 44 -32.52 -6.30 -16.14
C ILE A 44 -31.49 -5.17 -16.33
N GLN A 45 -30.26 -5.41 -15.97
CA GLN A 45 -29.16 -4.49 -16.20
C GLN A 45 -28.08 -5.19 -17.03
N GLU A 46 -27.95 -4.75 -18.26
CA GLU A 46 -26.90 -5.26 -19.15
C GLU A 46 -25.52 -4.71 -18.76
N ARG A 47 -24.50 -5.48 -19.11
CA ARG A 47 -23.10 -5.16 -18.77
C ARG A 47 -22.23 -5.45 -19.98
N ALA A 48 -21.33 -4.51 -20.25
CA ALA A 48 -20.30 -4.67 -21.25
C ALA A 48 -18.91 -4.49 -20.63
N PHE A 49 -17.92 -5.13 -21.21
CA PHE A 49 -16.52 -4.99 -20.84
C PHE A 49 -15.71 -4.72 -22.10
N THR A 50 -14.71 -3.87 -21.98
CA THR A 50 -13.69 -3.74 -23.02
C THR A 50 -12.68 -4.88 -22.93
N SER A 51 -11.94 -5.12 -23.99
CA SER A 51 -10.71 -5.89 -23.90
C SER A 51 -9.74 -5.23 -22.93
N PRO A 52 -8.97 -6.01 -22.15
CA PRO A 52 -7.96 -5.44 -21.27
C PRO A 52 -6.80 -4.85 -22.06
N ILE A 53 -6.28 -3.73 -21.57
CA ILE A 53 -5.00 -3.15 -21.99
C ILE A 53 -3.96 -3.63 -20.98
N TRP A 54 -2.99 -4.41 -21.42
CA TRP A 54 -1.92 -4.93 -20.59
C TRP A 54 -0.75 -3.97 -20.57
N TYR A 55 -0.31 -3.63 -19.38
CA TYR A 55 0.91 -2.86 -19.13
C TYR A 55 2.00 -3.81 -18.62
N THR A 56 3.14 -3.79 -19.31
CA THR A 56 4.36 -4.49 -18.87
C THR A 56 5.50 -3.48 -18.89
N PRO A 57 6.15 -3.21 -17.74
CA PRO A 57 7.29 -2.30 -17.69
C PRO A 57 8.38 -2.74 -18.66
N SER A 58 8.97 -1.80 -19.37
CA SER A 58 10.16 -2.09 -20.19
C SER A 58 11.43 -2.10 -19.32
N GLU A 59 12.41 -2.91 -19.67
CA GLU A 59 13.71 -2.92 -18.97
C GLU A 59 14.38 -1.55 -18.95
N ALA A 60 14.21 -0.75 -20.01
CA ALA A 60 14.72 0.62 -20.07
C ALA A 60 14.04 1.55 -19.06
N LEU A 61 12.74 1.37 -18.83
CA LEU A 61 11.99 2.12 -17.81
C LEU A 61 12.43 1.68 -16.41
N LEU A 62 12.48 0.37 -16.15
CA LEU A 62 12.95 -0.19 -14.89
C LEU A 62 14.37 0.27 -14.56
N ALA A 63 15.26 0.31 -15.54
CA ALA A 63 16.62 0.81 -15.36
C ALA A 63 16.64 2.30 -14.97
N LYS A 64 15.80 3.15 -15.60
CA LYS A 64 15.68 4.57 -15.24
C LYS A 64 15.13 4.77 -13.81
N VAL A 65 14.12 4.01 -13.45
CA VAL A 65 13.52 4.09 -12.11
C VAL A 65 14.52 3.64 -11.05
N ARG A 66 15.22 2.53 -11.28
CA ARG A 66 16.30 2.05 -10.40
C ARG A 66 17.43 3.07 -10.27
N GLN A 67 17.81 3.74 -11.36
CA GLN A 67 18.85 4.76 -11.34
C GLN A 67 18.43 6.02 -10.57
N ALA A 68 17.13 6.37 -10.57
CA ALA A 68 16.58 7.50 -9.83
C ALA A 68 16.27 7.16 -8.37
N ALA A 69 16.20 5.88 -8.01
CA ALA A 69 15.85 5.44 -6.67
C ALA A 69 16.97 5.76 -5.66
N LEU A 70 16.59 6.20 -4.48
CA LEU A 70 17.51 6.39 -3.37
C LEU A 70 17.99 5.01 -2.88
N THR A 71 19.29 4.78 -2.88
CA THR A 71 19.89 3.50 -2.48
C THR A 71 20.70 3.65 -1.21
N VAL A 72 20.93 2.53 -0.51
CA VAL A 72 21.81 2.44 0.67
C VAL A 72 23.23 2.87 0.33
N ASP A 73 23.74 2.46 -0.84
CA ASP A 73 25.08 2.86 -1.30
C ASP A 73 25.18 4.37 -1.52
N SER A 74 24.13 4.97 -2.10
CA SER A 74 24.03 6.42 -2.25
C SER A 74 24.02 7.13 -0.89
N LEU A 75 23.27 6.62 0.07
CA LEU A 75 23.27 7.16 1.44
C LEU A 75 24.64 7.05 2.11
N LYS A 76 25.29 5.87 2.03
CA LYS A 76 26.61 5.63 2.61
C LYS A 76 27.68 6.53 1.98
N THR A 77 27.64 6.73 0.67
CA THR A 77 28.54 7.64 -0.05
C THR A 77 28.40 9.09 0.44
N GLN A 78 27.20 9.48 0.86
CA GLN A 78 26.93 10.80 1.45
C GLN A 78 27.27 10.89 2.94
N GLY A 79 27.78 9.82 3.54
CA GLY A 79 28.18 9.76 4.95
C GLY A 79 27.09 9.30 5.91
N ALA A 80 26.06 8.62 5.41
CA ALA A 80 25.05 8.03 6.27
C ALA A 80 25.64 6.94 7.17
N GLN A 81 25.16 6.91 8.40
CA GLN A 81 25.55 5.93 9.41
C GLN A 81 24.38 5.00 9.69
N GLU A 82 24.62 3.72 9.67
CA GLU A 82 23.65 2.72 10.10
C GLU A 82 23.49 2.79 11.62
N LEU A 83 22.25 2.73 12.08
CA LEU A 83 21.93 2.75 13.50
C LEU A 83 22.12 1.37 14.11
N SER A 84 22.72 1.34 15.30
CA SER A 84 22.79 0.14 16.13
C SER A 84 21.42 -0.22 16.72
N THR A 85 21.28 -1.47 17.15
CA THR A 85 20.10 -1.97 17.88
C THR A 85 19.67 -1.03 19.01
N LYS A 86 20.62 -0.50 19.78
CA LYS A 86 20.34 0.44 20.86
C LYS A 86 19.79 1.77 20.33
N GLU A 87 20.45 2.34 19.34
CA GLU A 87 20.01 3.63 18.75
C GLU A 87 18.61 3.50 18.12
N ILE A 88 18.28 2.38 17.48
CA ILE A 88 16.96 2.12 16.95
C ILE A 88 15.92 2.05 18.09
N LYS A 89 16.22 1.33 19.19
CA LYS A 89 15.34 1.27 20.36
C LYS A 89 15.10 2.65 20.96
N ASP A 90 16.13 3.42 21.16
CA ASP A 90 16.05 4.78 21.71
C ASP A 90 15.29 5.74 20.78
N LEU A 91 15.36 5.48 19.46
CA LEU A 91 14.70 6.30 18.45
C LEU A 91 13.19 6.08 18.39
N ILE A 92 12.70 4.83 18.45
CA ILE A 92 11.29 4.52 18.10
C ILE A 92 10.45 3.92 19.22
N VAL A 93 11.06 3.26 20.22
CA VAL A 93 10.27 2.56 21.27
C VAL A 93 9.54 3.57 22.15
N ASN A 94 8.26 3.30 22.41
CA ASN A 94 7.33 4.18 23.12
C ASN A 94 7.12 5.53 22.44
N LYS A 95 7.28 5.58 21.12
CA LYS A 95 7.10 6.80 20.32
C LYS A 95 6.20 6.55 19.13
N ARG A 96 5.53 7.63 18.70
CA ARG A 96 4.83 7.70 17.44
C ARG A 96 5.81 8.14 16.36
N VAL A 97 5.92 7.34 15.32
CA VAL A 97 6.82 7.60 14.19
C VAL A 97 5.98 7.78 12.94
N THR A 98 6.10 8.94 12.32
CA THR A 98 5.51 9.18 11.00
C THR A 98 6.55 8.85 9.94
N ILE A 99 6.22 7.94 9.06
CA ILE A 99 7.06 7.51 7.95
C ILE A 99 6.41 7.85 6.62
N LYS A 100 7.25 8.21 5.66
CA LYS A 100 6.86 8.37 4.26
C LYS A 100 7.45 7.21 3.46
N ASN A 101 6.61 6.46 2.81
CA ASN A 101 7.05 5.45 1.84
C ASN A 101 7.73 6.17 0.65
N VAL A 102 8.97 5.87 0.36
CA VAL A 102 9.74 6.55 -0.69
C VAL A 102 9.22 6.20 -2.08
N PRO A 103 8.94 4.92 -2.42
CA PRO A 103 8.38 4.56 -3.71
C PRO A 103 7.00 5.15 -4.01
N THR A 104 6.07 5.15 -3.03
CA THR A 104 4.66 5.53 -3.28
C THR A 104 4.33 6.94 -2.80
N GLY A 105 5.12 7.51 -1.90
CA GLY A 105 4.84 8.79 -1.26
C GLY A 105 3.83 8.73 -0.11
N ASP A 106 3.29 7.56 0.20
CA ASP A 106 2.29 7.37 1.24
C ASP A 106 2.83 7.69 2.63
N ILE A 107 1.98 8.28 3.46
CA ILE A 107 2.31 8.59 4.85
C ILE A 107 1.63 7.59 5.79
N LEU A 108 2.43 6.97 6.63
CA LEU A 108 1.98 6.01 7.65
C LEU A 108 2.41 6.51 9.03
N ASN A 109 1.55 6.29 10.03
CA ASN A 109 1.87 6.51 11.42
C ASN A 109 2.06 5.15 12.09
N ALA A 110 3.20 4.96 12.74
CA ALA A 110 3.52 3.76 13.50
C ALA A 110 3.73 4.12 14.97
N TYR A 111 3.14 3.37 15.88
CA TYR A 111 3.43 3.46 17.31
C TYR A 111 4.07 2.17 17.78
N TYR A 112 5.31 2.27 18.25
CA TYR A 112 6.10 1.12 18.72
C TYR A 112 5.97 0.99 20.23
N ARG A 113 5.18 0.03 20.67
CA ARG A 113 4.90 -0.20 22.09
C ARG A 113 6.07 -0.95 22.77
N PRO A 114 6.34 -0.68 24.06
CA PRO A 114 7.37 -1.40 24.80
C PRO A 114 7.12 -2.92 24.93
N ASP A 115 5.88 -3.37 24.75
CA ASP A 115 5.50 -4.79 24.79
C ASP A 115 5.83 -5.58 23.51
N GLY A 116 6.57 -5.00 22.56
CA GLY A 116 6.96 -5.64 21.31
C GLY A 116 5.86 -5.63 20.23
N LYS A 117 4.82 -4.81 20.39
CA LYS A 117 3.76 -4.66 19.40
C LYS A 117 3.82 -3.28 18.75
N ARG A 118 3.65 -3.26 17.43
CA ARG A 118 3.57 -2.05 16.64
C ARG A 118 2.14 -1.87 16.13
N THR A 119 1.56 -0.70 16.31
CA THR A 119 0.28 -0.33 15.71
C THR A 119 0.54 0.56 14.50
N LEU A 120 0.02 0.19 13.34
CA LEU A 120 0.07 1.00 12.11
C LEU A 120 -1.27 1.67 11.87
N MET A 121 -1.24 2.95 11.54
CA MET A 121 -2.40 3.74 11.15
C MET A 121 -2.07 4.46 9.84
N ALA A 122 -2.83 4.16 8.78
CA ALA A 122 -2.78 4.94 7.55
C ALA A 122 -3.40 6.32 7.77
N GLN A 123 -2.94 7.34 7.03
CA GLN A 123 -3.67 8.62 7.02
C GLN A 123 -5.06 8.44 6.42
N ALA A 124 -6.03 9.21 6.93
CA ALA A 124 -7.46 9.06 6.67
C ALA A 124 -7.90 9.03 5.19
N THR A 125 -7.10 9.55 4.27
CA THR A 125 -7.37 9.53 2.83
C THR A 125 -7.32 8.13 2.22
N PHE A 126 -6.52 7.22 2.75
CA PHE A 126 -6.44 5.84 2.27
C PHE A 126 -7.48 4.93 2.94
N ALA A 127 -7.76 5.15 4.21
CA ALA A 127 -8.71 4.38 5.02
C ALA A 127 -10.16 4.46 4.50
N SER A 128 -10.55 5.59 3.89
CA SER A 128 -11.89 5.80 3.35
C SER A 128 -12.16 5.06 2.04
N LEU A 129 -11.12 4.73 1.27
CA LEU A 129 -11.25 4.06 -0.03
C LEU A 129 -11.22 2.53 0.05
N HIS A 130 -10.62 1.95 1.10
CA HIS A 130 -10.34 0.52 1.18
C HIS A 130 -10.87 -0.17 2.45
N GLY A 131 -11.86 0.43 3.12
CA GLY A 131 -12.53 -0.21 4.26
C GLY A 131 -11.70 -0.24 5.55
N GLY A 132 -11.00 0.86 5.80
CA GLY A 132 -10.40 1.18 7.10
C GLY A 132 -9.43 0.10 7.61
N LEU A 133 -8.16 0.31 7.40
CA LEU A 133 -7.15 -0.30 8.27
C LEU A 133 -7.28 0.35 9.65
N GLY A 134 -8.28 -0.04 10.40
CA GLY A 134 -8.31 0.14 11.84
C GLY A 134 -7.01 -0.44 12.36
N GLY A 135 -6.26 0.33 13.13
CA GLY A 135 -4.89 0.07 13.51
C GLY A 135 -4.57 -1.40 13.73
N THR A 136 -3.92 -2.02 12.75
CA THR A 136 -3.44 -3.40 12.87
C THR A 136 -2.28 -3.41 13.84
N SER A 137 -2.34 -4.28 14.84
CA SER A 137 -1.29 -4.44 15.83
C SER A 137 -0.45 -5.66 15.46
N ASN A 138 0.78 -5.43 15.04
CA ASN A 138 1.70 -6.48 14.59
C ASN A 138 2.89 -6.58 15.56
N PRO A 139 3.43 -7.78 15.82
CA PRO A 139 4.65 -7.94 16.57
C PRO A 139 5.85 -7.33 15.83
N TYR A 140 6.79 -6.77 16.58
CA TYR A 140 8.07 -6.31 16.06
C TYR A 140 9.22 -6.72 16.96
N THR A 141 10.42 -6.82 16.40
CA THR A 141 11.68 -7.03 17.11
C THR A 141 12.73 -6.03 16.62
N ILE A 142 13.69 -5.71 17.49
CA ILE A 142 14.87 -4.91 17.14
C ILE A 142 16.09 -5.67 17.62
N GLU A 143 16.75 -6.35 16.68
CA GLU A 143 17.90 -7.21 16.90
C GLU A 143 18.85 -7.09 15.73
N ASP A 144 20.14 -7.31 15.93
CA ASP A 144 21.18 -7.29 14.88
C ASP A 144 21.15 -6.01 14.00
N ASN A 145 20.91 -4.84 14.62
CA ASN A 145 20.78 -3.53 13.98
C ASN A 145 19.60 -3.45 12.97
N MET A 146 18.62 -4.30 13.15
CA MET A 146 17.48 -4.43 12.22
C MET A 146 16.15 -4.31 12.96
N LEU A 147 15.22 -3.59 12.36
CA LEU A 147 13.83 -3.52 12.78
C LEU A 147 13.03 -4.50 11.93
N SER A 148 12.46 -5.51 12.56
CA SER A 148 11.64 -6.53 11.90
C SER A 148 10.21 -6.48 12.40
N SER A 149 9.25 -6.71 11.50
CA SER A 149 7.82 -6.82 11.83
C SER A 149 7.22 -8.01 11.11
N SER A 150 6.35 -8.74 11.79
CA SER A 150 5.58 -9.85 11.22
C SER A 150 4.12 -9.44 11.04
N PHE A 151 3.48 -9.91 9.97
CA PHE A 151 2.09 -9.64 9.65
C PHE A 151 1.23 -10.90 9.83
N GLU A 152 -0.08 -10.73 9.90
CA GLU A 152 -1.04 -11.84 10.11
C GLU A 152 -1.01 -12.88 8.97
N ASP A 153 -0.67 -12.46 7.75
CA ASP A 153 -0.51 -13.33 6.58
C ASP A 153 0.79 -14.14 6.58
N GLY A 154 1.60 -14.02 7.64
CA GLY A 154 2.91 -14.69 7.76
C GLY A 154 4.06 -13.97 7.07
N SER A 155 3.81 -12.89 6.36
CA SER A 155 4.87 -12.08 5.75
C SER A 155 5.67 -11.34 6.81
N LYS A 156 6.94 -11.03 6.49
CA LYS A 156 7.84 -10.27 7.35
C LYS A 156 8.43 -9.10 6.57
N PHE A 157 8.58 -8.00 7.27
CA PHE A 157 9.31 -6.84 6.78
C PHE A 157 10.45 -6.54 7.74
N SER A 158 11.68 -6.57 7.23
CA SER A 158 12.88 -6.26 7.99
C SER A 158 13.62 -5.11 7.32
N SER A 159 14.13 -4.18 8.11
CA SER A 159 14.83 -3.01 7.59
C SER A 159 15.96 -2.55 8.51
N HIS A 160 17.05 -2.11 7.90
CA HIS A 160 18.09 -1.32 8.54
C HIS A 160 17.70 0.16 8.51
N ILE A 161 18.12 0.91 9.52
CA ILE A 161 17.85 2.35 9.60
C ILE A 161 19.17 3.11 9.52
N TYR A 162 19.23 4.09 8.64
CA TYR A 162 20.37 4.95 8.39
C TYR A 162 20.09 6.38 8.80
N ARG A 163 21.07 7.05 9.42
CA ARG A 163 20.99 8.48 9.76
C ARG A 163 21.89 9.27 8.81
N LEU A 164 21.32 10.28 8.16
CA LEU A 164 22.03 11.23 7.30
C LEU A 164 21.52 12.65 7.55
N ASN A 165 22.40 13.57 7.94
CA ASN A 165 22.07 14.99 8.15
C ASN A 165 20.84 15.24 9.06
N GLY A 166 20.70 14.45 10.13
CA GLY A 166 19.58 14.55 11.08
C GLY A 166 18.28 13.91 10.62
N LYS A 167 18.25 13.31 9.42
CA LYS A 167 17.13 12.54 8.89
C LYS A 167 17.40 11.05 9.02
N TYR A 168 16.31 10.25 9.04
CA TYR A 168 16.39 8.81 9.15
C TYR A 168 15.72 8.14 7.96
N TYR A 169 16.35 7.11 7.43
CA TYR A 169 15.93 6.37 6.25
C TYR A 169 15.94 4.89 6.55
N GLY A 170 14.87 4.17 6.18
CA GLY A 170 14.82 2.74 6.32
C GLY A 170 14.98 2.04 4.97
N ALA A 171 15.85 1.06 4.92
CA ALA A 171 16.05 0.21 3.76
C ALA A 171 15.75 -1.23 4.12
N LYS A 172 14.95 -1.91 3.29
CA LYS A 172 14.62 -3.31 3.46
C LYS A 172 15.89 -4.15 3.35
N ASP A 173 15.96 -5.19 4.16
CA ASP A 173 17.03 -6.18 4.10
C ASP A 173 16.78 -7.11 2.90
N ASP A 174 17.14 -6.63 1.71
CA ASP A 174 17.10 -7.37 0.46
C ASP A 174 18.29 -7.00 -0.44
N GLU A 175 18.54 -7.81 -1.47
CA GLU A 175 19.65 -7.62 -2.40
C GLU A 175 19.56 -6.31 -3.21
N ALA A 176 18.40 -5.70 -3.30
CA ALA A 176 18.21 -4.50 -4.11
C ALA A 176 18.76 -3.23 -3.45
N GLY A 177 18.87 -3.20 -2.10
CA GLY A 177 19.48 -2.10 -1.36
C GLY A 177 18.77 -0.76 -1.52
N TYR A 178 17.46 -0.74 -1.81
CA TYR A 178 16.68 0.49 -1.97
C TYR A 178 16.20 1.02 -0.63
N VAL A 179 16.15 2.36 -0.52
CA VAL A 179 15.50 3.04 0.59
C VAL A 179 13.98 2.94 0.40
N ASN A 180 13.31 2.35 1.37
CA ASN A 180 11.87 2.10 1.33
C ASN A 180 11.07 3.20 2.02
N TYR A 181 11.60 3.81 3.08
CA TYR A 181 10.91 4.86 3.79
C TYR A 181 11.86 5.92 4.38
N GLU A 182 11.33 7.13 4.53
CA GLU A 182 11.95 8.25 5.28
C GLU A 182 11.12 8.47 6.55
N VAL A 183 11.80 8.69 7.68
CA VAL A 183 11.14 9.11 8.92
C VAL A 183 10.90 10.62 8.86
N VAL A 184 9.64 11.02 8.90
CA VAL A 184 9.20 12.41 8.77
C VAL A 184 9.17 13.12 10.12
N SER A 185 8.62 12.44 11.14
CA SER A 185 8.59 12.95 12.52
C SER A 185 8.60 11.83 13.56
N ILE A 186 9.02 12.15 14.77
CA ILE A 186 9.03 11.27 15.94
C ILE A 186 8.49 12.07 17.12
N GLU A 187 7.44 11.56 17.78
CA GLU A 187 6.74 12.18 18.91
C GLU A 187 6.69 11.25 20.13
#